data_849350e9559ac13cedf88e68ebff193d
#
_entry.id   849350e9559ac13cedf88e68ebff193d
#
_cell.length_a   1.000
_cell.length_b   1.000
_cell.length_c   1.000
_cell.angle_alpha   90.00
_cell.angle_beta   90.00
_cell.angle_gamma   90.00
#
_symmetry.space_group_name_H-M   'P 1'
#
loop_
_entity.id
_entity.type
_entity.pdbx_description
1 polymer ?
#
loop_
_entity_poly.entity_id
_entity_poly.type
_entity_poly.pdbx_seq_one_letter_code
_entity_poly.pdbx_strand_id
1 'polypeptide(L)'
;RQRQMCIRDSHCADARVAPLIDGGGIVSMVKVMLIVCISSSYSGIFQETELLDGAHRMVASLARHISVFGATLVTSLVASAVACNQTLSIMLTNQLCDHLESDEHRKAINLEDTAVVVAPLIPWSIAGAVPLASVGAPTSSLTLAVFLYLLPIAHWISVSLARR
;
A
#
# COMPACT_ATOMS: atom_id res chain seq x y z
N ARG A 1 4.61 -4.13 -39.27
CA ARG A 1 3.85 -3.10 -38.51
C ARG A 1 3.82 -3.29 -37.00
N GLN A 2 4.45 -4.33 -36.45
CA GLN A 2 4.54 -4.58 -35.01
C GLN A 2 5.81 -4.00 -34.35
N ARG A 3 6.66 -3.28 -35.05
CA ARG A 3 7.90 -2.71 -34.51
C ARG A 3 7.76 -1.30 -33.90
N GLN A 4 6.59 -0.73 -33.85
CA GLN A 4 6.36 0.63 -33.34
C GLN A 4 5.84 0.69 -31.90
N MET A 5 5.92 -0.40 -31.16
CA MET A 5 5.55 -0.44 -29.75
C MET A 5 6.76 -0.31 -28.82
N CYS A 6 7.80 0.37 -29.23
CA CYS A 6 8.79 0.86 -28.29
C CYS A 6 8.25 2.16 -27.70
N ILE A 7 7.80 2.11 -26.47
CA ILE A 7 7.30 3.26 -25.66
C ILE A 7 8.26 4.46 -25.72
N ARG A 8 9.49 4.26 -26.12
CA ARG A 8 10.53 5.28 -26.24
C ARG A 8 10.33 6.22 -27.43
N ASP A 9 9.63 5.80 -28.48
CA ASP A 9 9.55 6.51 -29.76
C ASP A 9 8.14 7.05 -30.04
N SER A 10 7.20 6.93 -29.11
CA SER A 10 5.86 7.48 -29.23
C SER A 10 5.86 8.95 -28.83
N HIS A 11 5.89 9.84 -29.81
CA HIS A 11 5.64 11.26 -29.61
C HIS A 11 4.18 11.56 -29.88
N CYS A 12 3.47 12.09 -28.88
CA CYS A 12 2.11 12.55 -29.03
C CYS A 12 2.09 14.07 -29.25
N ALA A 13 1.38 14.51 -30.28
CA ALA A 13 1.24 15.94 -30.59
C ALA A 13 0.30 16.68 -29.60
N ASP A 14 -0.48 15.93 -28.82
CA ASP A 14 -1.40 16.50 -27.83
C ASP A 14 -0.69 16.66 -26.47
N ALA A 15 -0.52 17.91 -26.04
CA ALA A 15 0.18 18.27 -24.80
C ALA A 15 -0.48 17.70 -23.51
N ARG A 16 -1.75 17.28 -23.58
CA ARG A 16 -2.46 16.65 -22.45
C ARG A 16 -2.19 15.15 -22.34
N VAL A 17 -1.92 14.52 -23.47
CA VAL A 17 -1.73 13.07 -23.58
C VAL A 17 -0.25 12.70 -23.60
N ALA A 18 0.61 13.61 -24.04
CA ALA A 18 2.05 13.44 -24.11
C ALA A 18 2.65 12.91 -22.77
N PRO A 19 2.36 13.46 -21.59
CA PRO A 19 2.91 12.95 -20.33
C PRO A 19 2.53 11.50 -20.00
N LEU A 20 1.43 11.00 -20.57
CA LEU A 20 0.95 9.63 -20.37
C LEU A 20 1.54 8.64 -21.38
N ILE A 21 1.86 9.10 -22.58
CA ILE A 21 2.31 8.26 -23.70
C ILE A 21 3.83 8.37 -23.90
N ASP A 22 4.41 9.57 -23.75
CA ASP A 22 5.85 9.82 -23.86
C ASP A 22 6.57 9.35 -22.60
N GLY A 23 6.48 8.07 -22.31
CA GLY A 23 7.17 7.49 -21.18
C GLY A 23 8.68 7.47 -21.40
N GLY A 24 9.47 7.76 -20.36
CA GLY A 24 10.94 7.75 -20.39
C GLY A 24 11.56 6.35 -20.58
N GLY A 25 10.77 5.34 -20.98
CA GLY A 25 11.19 3.97 -21.18
C GLY A 25 11.76 3.32 -19.90
N ILE A 26 12.60 2.31 -20.07
CA ILE A 26 13.23 1.58 -18.94
C ILE A 26 14.04 2.52 -18.04
N VAL A 27 14.66 3.56 -18.61
CA VAL A 27 15.50 4.49 -17.86
C VAL A 27 14.69 5.27 -16.80
N SER A 28 13.44 5.64 -17.08
CA SER A 28 12.58 6.30 -16.11
C SER A 28 12.21 5.38 -14.93
N MET A 29 12.18 4.07 -15.18
CA MET A 29 11.87 3.06 -14.15
C MET A 29 13.06 2.71 -13.26
N VAL A 30 14.29 3.05 -13.64
CA VAL A 30 15.50 2.73 -12.85
C VAL A 30 15.41 3.34 -11.46
N LYS A 31 14.94 4.58 -11.34
CA LYS A 31 14.76 5.24 -10.03
C LYS A 31 13.76 4.51 -9.16
N VAL A 32 12.62 4.10 -9.71
CA VAL A 32 11.58 3.36 -9.00
C VAL A 32 12.10 1.98 -8.59
N MET A 33 12.77 1.27 -9.52
CA MET A 33 13.40 -0.02 -9.26
C MET A 33 14.40 0.07 -8.10
N LEU A 34 15.24 1.10 -8.07
CA LEU A 34 16.24 1.31 -7.02
C LEU A 34 15.57 1.52 -5.66
N ILE A 35 14.51 2.33 -5.59
CA ILE A 35 13.73 2.54 -4.37
C ILE A 35 13.09 1.24 -3.92
N VAL A 36 12.50 0.46 -4.82
CA VAL A 36 11.88 -0.84 -4.50
C VAL A 36 12.92 -1.84 -4.00
N CYS A 37 14.10 -1.93 -4.63
CA CYS A 37 15.19 -2.81 -4.18
C CYS A 37 15.67 -2.45 -2.78
N ILE A 38 15.89 -1.16 -2.50
CA ILE A 38 16.30 -0.69 -1.17
C ILE A 38 15.19 -1.01 -0.14
N SER A 39 13.93 -0.69 -0.45
CA SER A 39 12.80 -0.97 0.45
C SER A 39 12.63 -2.46 0.72
N SER A 40 12.83 -3.32 -0.29
CA SER A 40 12.75 -4.77 -0.12
C SER A 40 13.87 -5.33 0.76
N SER A 41 15.05 -4.71 0.75
CA SER A 41 16.15 -5.07 1.64
C SER A 41 15.79 -4.86 3.11
N TYR A 42 15.02 -3.82 3.44
CA TYR A 42 14.53 -3.62 4.80
C TYR A 42 13.59 -4.73 5.26
N SER A 43 12.78 -5.31 4.36
CA SER A 43 11.88 -6.42 4.71
C SER A 43 12.66 -7.62 5.26
N GLY A 44 13.79 -7.98 4.63
CA GLY A 44 14.66 -9.06 5.13
C GLY A 44 15.22 -8.76 6.51
N ILE A 45 15.66 -7.53 6.76
CA ILE A 45 16.19 -7.12 8.06
C ILE A 45 15.12 -7.21 9.15
N PHE A 46 13.88 -6.78 8.87
CA PHE A 46 12.78 -6.86 9.83
C PHE A 46 12.39 -8.30 10.16
N GLN A 47 12.52 -9.25 9.21
CA GLN A 47 12.22 -10.67 9.45
C GLN A 47 13.25 -11.35 10.34
N GLU A 48 14.52 -10.95 10.26
CA GLU A 48 15.63 -11.55 11.01
C GLU A 48 15.84 -10.92 12.40
N THR A 49 15.17 -9.79 12.68
CA THR A 49 15.35 -9.09 13.94
C THR A 49 14.19 -9.34 14.90
N GLU A 50 14.49 -9.51 16.19
CA GLU A 50 13.50 -9.65 17.28
C GLU A 50 12.59 -8.41 17.48
N LEU A 51 12.74 -7.38 16.63
CA LEU A 51 11.89 -6.19 16.63
C LEU A 51 10.42 -6.52 16.40
N LEU A 52 10.14 -7.60 15.65
CA LEU A 52 8.77 -8.05 15.40
C LEU A 52 8.11 -8.66 16.64
N ASP A 53 8.85 -9.26 17.57
CA ASP A 53 8.29 -9.88 18.77
C ASP A 53 7.64 -8.86 19.70
N GLY A 54 8.24 -7.68 19.83
CA GLY A 54 7.65 -6.57 20.57
C GLY A 54 6.39 -6.04 19.90
N ALA A 55 6.42 -5.92 18.58
CA ALA A 55 5.30 -5.46 17.78
C ALA A 55 4.14 -6.48 17.79
N HIS A 56 4.41 -7.79 17.71
CA HIS A 56 3.39 -8.84 17.83
C HIS A 56 2.59 -8.73 19.16
N ARG A 57 3.28 -8.55 20.27
CA ARG A 57 2.63 -8.38 21.57
C ARG A 57 1.75 -7.13 21.64
N MET A 58 2.23 -6.05 21.03
CA MET A 58 1.49 -4.78 20.98
C MET A 58 0.24 -4.92 20.11
N VAL A 59 0.34 -5.55 18.94
CA VAL A 59 -0.77 -5.81 18.02
C VAL A 59 -1.80 -6.75 18.65
N ALA A 60 -1.36 -7.83 19.33
CA ALA A 60 -2.25 -8.75 20.04
C ALA A 60 -3.00 -8.06 21.20
N SER A 61 -2.34 -7.16 21.91
CA SER A 61 -3.00 -6.34 22.94
C SER A 61 -4.03 -5.40 22.33
N LEU A 62 -3.71 -4.76 21.21
CA LEU A 62 -4.62 -3.86 20.50
C LEU A 62 -5.87 -4.60 19.99
N ALA A 63 -5.70 -5.82 19.45
CA ALA A 63 -6.79 -6.65 18.94
C ALA A 63 -7.81 -7.03 20.02
N ARG A 64 -7.38 -7.16 21.29
CA ARG A 64 -8.28 -7.42 22.42
C ARG A 64 -9.16 -6.21 22.77
N HIS A 65 -8.66 -4.99 22.54
CA HIS A 65 -9.36 -3.76 22.92
C HIS A 65 -10.29 -3.24 21.82
N ILE A 66 -9.88 -3.36 20.54
CA ILE A 66 -10.63 -2.77 19.42
C ILE A 66 -11.38 -3.86 18.64
N SER A 67 -10.67 -4.69 17.91
CA SER A 67 -11.12 -5.87 17.16
C SER A 67 -9.93 -6.37 16.34
N VAL A 68 -9.99 -7.57 15.79
CA VAL A 68 -8.97 -8.10 14.87
C VAL A 68 -8.82 -7.15 13.67
N PHE A 69 -9.92 -6.78 13.02
CA PHE A 69 -9.89 -5.85 11.89
C PHE A 69 -9.32 -4.47 12.28
N GLY A 70 -9.75 -3.91 13.41
CA GLY A 70 -9.24 -2.62 13.89
C GLY A 70 -7.74 -2.65 14.19
N ALA A 71 -7.24 -3.75 14.78
CA ALA A 71 -5.81 -3.94 15.00
C ALA A 71 -5.04 -4.04 13.69
N THR A 72 -5.56 -4.80 12.72
CA THR A 72 -4.98 -4.89 11.37
C THR A 72 -4.95 -3.52 10.68
N LEU A 73 -6.01 -2.72 10.81
CA LEU A 73 -6.08 -1.37 10.25
C LEU A 73 -5.03 -0.43 10.85
N VAL A 74 -4.88 -0.40 12.17
CA VAL A 74 -3.86 0.43 12.82
C VAL A 74 -2.46 -0.05 12.46
N THR A 75 -2.23 -1.35 12.45
CA THR A 75 -0.94 -1.94 12.05
C THR A 75 -0.60 -1.60 10.61
N SER A 76 -1.57 -1.70 9.69
CA SER A 76 -1.38 -1.36 8.28
C SER A 76 -1.07 0.12 8.07
N LEU A 77 -1.68 1.01 8.84
CA LEU A 77 -1.40 2.45 8.79
C LEU A 77 0.06 2.72 9.18
N VAL A 78 0.51 2.15 10.29
CA VAL A 78 1.90 2.29 10.76
C VAL A 78 2.88 1.65 9.78
N ALA A 79 2.60 0.41 9.34
CA ALA A 79 3.43 -0.30 8.37
C ALA A 79 3.53 0.48 7.05
N SER A 80 2.43 1.03 6.54
CA SER A 80 2.43 1.84 5.31
C SER A 80 3.22 3.13 5.46
N ALA A 81 3.14 3.78 6.62
CA ALA A 81 3.89 5.01 6.88
C ALA A 81 5.41 4.76 6.90
N VAL A 82 5.84 3.62 7.43
CA VAL A 82 7.26 3.23 7.53
C VAL A 82 7.78 2.64 6.23
N ALA A 83 6.98 1.78 5.58
CA ALA A 83 7.41 1.00 4.42
C ALA A 83 7.61 1.83 3.14
N CYS A 84 6.94 2.98 2.99
CA CYS A 84 6.96 3.83 1.78
C CYS A 84 6.56 3.10 0.48
N ASN A 85 6.20 1.82 0.58
CA ASN A 85 5.96 0.89 -0.51
C ASN A 85 4.82 -0.05 -0.11
N GLN A 86 3.82 -0.20 -0.97
CA GLN A 86 2.63 -1.01 -0.70
C GLN A 86 2.95 -2.49 -0.47
N THR A 87 3.85 -3.07 -1.26
CA THR A 87 4.21 -4.49 -1.14
C THR A 87 4.80 -4.78 0.25
N LEU A 88 5.74 -3.95 0.68
CA LEU A 88 6.36 -4.11 2.01
C LEU A 88 5.33 -3.87 3.12
N SER A 89 4.43 -2.89 2.95
CA SER A 89 3.35 -2.63 3.91
C SER A 89 2.43 -3.85 4.08
N ILE A 90 2.02 -4.48 2.99
CA ILE A 90 1.19 -5.69 3.02
C ILE A 90 1.94 -6.84 3.72
N MET A 91 3.21 -7.06 3.36
CA MET A 91 4.02 -8.12 3.96
C MET A 91 4.21 -7.94 5.47
N LEU A 92 4.57 -6.72 5.90
CA LEU A 92 4.74 -6.41 7.32
C LEU A 92 3.40 -6.53 8.09
N THR A 93 2.31 -6.03 7.53
CA THR A 93 0.98 -6.13 8.16
C THR A 93 0.57 -7.60 8.27
N ASN A 94 0.77 -8.40 7.23
CA ASN A 94 0.48 -9.82 7.27
C ASN A 94 1.30 -10.53 8.35
N GLN A 95 2.60 -10.31 8.39
CA GLN A 95 3.48 -10.92 9.39
C GLN A 95 3.06 -10.57 10.82
N LEU A 96 2.76 -9.27 11.08
CA LEU A 96 2.39 -8.81 12.41
C LEU A 96 1.01 -9.27 12.86
N CYS A 97 0.07 -9.48 11.93
CA CYS A 97 -1.32 -9.84 12.22
C CYS A 97 -1.64 -11.32 11.98
N ASP A 98 -0.69 -12.12 11.49
CA ASP A 98 -0.89 -13.52 11.11
C ASP A 98 -1.53 -14.36 12.21
N HIS A 99 -1.13 -14.14 13.44
CA HIS A 99 -1.61 -14.87 14.61
C HIS A 99 -3.00 -14.44 15.12
N LEU A 100 -3.58 -13.37 14.57
CA LEU A 100 -4.87 -12.82 15.02
C LEU A 100 -6.08 -13.50 14.38
N GLU A 101 -5.92 -14.08 13.21
CA GLU A 101 -7.01 -14.70 12.44
C GLU A 101 -6.54 -16.06 11.90
N SER A 102 -7.35 -17.08 12.15
CA SER A 102 -7.04 -18.44 11.70
C SER A 102 -7.60 -18.75 10.32
N ASP A 103 -8.60 -17.98 9.86
CA ASP A 103 -9.23 -18.14 8.56
C ASP A 103 -8.46 -17.35 7.51
N GLU A 104 -7.78 -18.05 6.61
CA GLU A 104 -6.99 -17.45 5.53
C GLU A 104 -7.81 -16.53 4.62
N HIS A 105 -9.10 -16.86 4.39
CA HIS A 105 -9.97 -16.02 3.58
C HIS A 105 -10.28 -14.68 4.26
N ARG A 106 -10.59 -14.71 5.55
CA ARG A 106 -10.80 -13.48 6.35
C ARG A 106 -9.53 -12.67 6.47
N LYS A 107 -8.39 -13.33 6.64
CA LYS A 107 -7.08 -12.68 6.66
C LYS A 107 -6.82 -11.91 5.37
N ALA A 108 -7.07 -12.54 4.22
CA ALA A 108 -6.91 -11.91 2.91
C ALA A 108 -7.82 -10.68 2.75
N ILE A 109 -9.11 -10.79 3.11
CA ILE A 109 -10.05 -9.66 3.08
C ILE A 109 -9.60 -8.54 4.02
N ASN A 110 -9.17 -8.86 5.24
CA ASN A 110 -8.70 -7.86 6.18
C ASN A 110 -7.46 -7.10 5.65
N LEU A 111 -6.54 -7.79 4.96
CA LEU A 111 -5.37 -7.16 4.34
C LEU A 111 -5.74 -6.30 3.14
N GLU A 112 -6.68 -6.77 2.31
CA GLU A 112 -7.17 -6.03 1.16
C GLU A 112 -7.85 -4.73 1.58
N ASP A 113 -8.76 -4.81 2.54
CA ASP A 113 -9.53 -3.65 3.02
C ASP A 113 -8.72 -2.72 3.96
N THR A 114 -7.50 -3.08 4.33
CA THR A 114 -6.61 -2.25 5.15
C THR A 114 -5.33 -1.88 4.43
N ALA A 115 -4.33 -2.76 4.37
CA ALA A 115 -2.99 -2.44 3.90
C ALA A 115 -2.95 -2.01 2.42
N VAL A 116 -3.77 -2.65 1.58
CA VAL A 116 -3.83 -2.32 0.14
C VAL A 116 -4.42 -0.93 -0.08
N VAL A 117 -5.47 -0.60 0.66
CA VAL A 117 -6.25 0.63 0.47
C VAL A 117 -5.61 1.81 1.18
N VAL A 118 -4.97 1.59 2.34
CA VAL A 118 -4.35 2.65 3.15
C VAL A 118 -3.00 3.10 2.57
N ALA A 119 -2.21 2.19 1.98
CA ALA A 119 -0.89 2.52 1.46
C ALA A 119 -0.88 3.68 0.43
N PRO A 120 -1.83 3.79 -0.52
CA PRO A 120 -1.90 4.93 -1.43
C PRO A 120 -2.24 6.27 -0.78
N LEU A 121 -2.84 6.26 0.42
CA LEU A 121 -3.16 7.50 1.15
C LEU A 121 -1.92 8.16 1.77
N ILE A 122 -0.84 7.42 1.93
CA ILE A 122 0.40 7.96 2.49
C ILE A 122 1.11 8.82 1.43
N PRO A 123 1.33 10.13 1.66
CA PRO A 123 1.80 11.06 0.63
C PRO A 123 3.18 10.72 0.04
N TRP A 124 4.03 10.05 0.81
CA TRP A 124 5.36 9.62 0.37
C TRP A 124 5.41 8.18 -0.11
N SER A 125 4.27 7.47 -0.09
CA SER A 125 4.18 6.11 -0.63
C SER A 125 4.21 6.13 -2.16
N ILE A 126 4.98 5.22 -2.73
CA ILE A 126 5.05 5.02 -4.20
C ILE A 126 3.67 4.70 -4.76
N ALA A 127 2.84 4.00 -4.01
CA ALA A 127 1.49 3.61 -4.42
C ALA A 127 0.56 4.81 -4.70
N GLY A 128 0.73 5.93 -3.98
CA GLY A 128 0.02 7.17 -4.23
C GLY A 128 0.77 8.11 -5.18
N ALA A 129 2.09 8.23 -5.00
CA ALA A 129 2.91 9.20 -5.74
C ALA A 129 2.97 8.91 -7.25
N VAL A 130 3.08 7.63 -7.66
CA VAL A 130 3.19 7.26 -9.09
C VAL A 130 1.92 7.56 -9.86
N PRO A 131 0.71 7.15 -9.43
CA PRO A 131 -0.53 7.53 -10.12
C PRO A 131 -0.73 9.04 -10.22
N LEU A 132 -0.49 9.78 -9.14
CA LEU A 132 -0.61 11.24 -9.13
C LEU A 132 0.35 11.90 -10.13
N ALA A 133 1.60 11.47 -10.14
CA ALA A 133 2.60 11.97 -11.08
C ALA A 133 2.23 11.65 -12.54
N SER A 134 1.64 10.46 -12.80
CA SER A 134 1.25 10.04 -14.14
C SER A 134 0.12 10.91 -14.72
N VAL A 135 -0.81 11.36 -13.89
CA VAL A 135 -1.92 12.24 -14.32
C VAL A 135 -1.65 13.72 -14.08
N GLY A 136 -0.47 14.07 -13.56
CA GLY A 136 -0.12 15.46 -13.24
C GLY A 136 -0.97 16.07 -12.11
N ALA A 137 -1.54 15.23 -11.23
CA ALA A 137 -2.38 15.70 -10.13
C ALA A 137 -1.55 16.09 -8.89
N PRO A 138 -1.95 17.13 -8.15
CA PRO A 138 -1.28 17.49 -6.91
C PRO A 138 -1.56 16.46 -5.80
N THR A 139 -0.66 16.35 -4.83
CA THR A 139 -0.79 15.42 -3.68
C THR A 139 -2.08 15.68 -2.87
N SER A 140 -2.58 16.91 -2.87
CA SER A 140 -3.86 17.25 -2.23
C SER A 140 -5.06 16.49 -2.82
N SER A 141 -4.95 15.95 -4.04
CA SER A 141 -6.01 15.14 -4.65
C SER A 141 -6.25 13.81 -3.88
N LEU A 142 -5.30 13.36 -3.06
CA LEU A 142 -5.49 12.19 -2.19
C LEU A 142 -6.63 12.39 -1.18
N THR A 143 -6.90 13.61 -0.76
CA THR A 143 -8.02 13.91 0.14
C THR A 143 -9.39 13.68 -0.51
N LEU A 144 -9.45 13.70 -1.84
CA LEU A 144 -10.65 13.43 -2.62
C LEU A 144 -10.81 11.95 -2.96
N ALA A 145 -9.82 11.12 -2.65
CA ALA A 145 -9.86 9.67 -2.85
C ALA A 145 -10.73 8.98 -1.79
N VAL A 146 -12.00 9.39 -1.74
CA VAL A 146 -13.00 9.03 -0.70
C VAL A 146 -13.12 7.52 -0.51
N PHE A 147 -13.02 6.75 -1.58
CA PHE A 147 -13.09 5.30 -1.55
C PHE A 147 -12.01 4.66 -0.63
N LEU A 148 -10.79 5.20 -0.65
CA LEU A 148 -9.66 4.62 0.07
C LEU A 148 -9.80 4.68 1.60
N TYR A 149 -10.57 5.61 2.14
CA TYR A 149 -10.83 5.69 3.58
C TYR A 149 -12.26 5.28 3.95
N LEU A 150 -13.24 5.39 3.04
CA LEU A 150 -14.57 4.90 3.31
C LEU A 150 -14.64 3.37 3.39
N LEU A 151 -13.88 2.65 2.56
CA LEU A 151 -13.89 1.20 2.54
C LEU A 151 -13.47 0.61 3.90
N PRO A 152 -12.31 0.93 4.48
CA PRO A 152 -11.93 0.40 5.78
C PRO A 152 -12.87 0.83 6.91
N ILE A 153 -13.44 2.04 6.85
CA ILE A 153 -14.41 2.50 7.84
C ILE A 153 -15.71 1.71 7.74
N ALA A 154 -16.23 1.51 6.54
CA ALA A 154 -17.46 0.74 6.30
C ALA A 154 -17.30 -0.72 6.75
N HIS A 155 -16.17 -1.34 6.43
CA HIS A 155 -15.87 -2.70 6.88
C HIS A 155 -15.76 -2.75 8.41
N TRP A 156 -15.08 -1.83 9.04
CA TRP A 156 -14.97 -1.77 10.51
C TRP A 156 -16.35 -1.65 11.18
N ILE A 157 -17.23 -0.80 10.66
CA ILE A 157 -18.61 -0.67 11.15
C ILE A 157 -19.35 -1.98 10.97
N SER A 158 -19.26 -2.61 9.81
CA SER A 158 -19.91 -3.89 9.49
C SER A 158 -19.49 -4.99 10.47
N VAL A 159 -18.19 -5.15 10.71
CA VAL A 159 -17.64 -6.12 11.66
C VAL A 159 -18.07 -5.81 13.10
N SER A 160 -18.14 -4.53 13.46
CA SER A 160 -18.56 -4.10 14.80
C SER A 160 -20.06 -4.36 15.06
N LEU A 161 -20.91 -4.21 14.03
CA LEU A 161 -22.33 -4.53 14.10
C LEU A 161 -22.60 -6.03 14.16
N ALA A 162 -21.84 -6.83 13.42
CA ALA A 162 -21.97 -8.29 13.41
C ALA A 162 -21.54 -8.96 14.73
N ARG A 163 -20.81 -8.25 15.59
CA ARG A 163 -20.39 -8.71 16.93
C ARG A 163 -21.44 -8.50 18.02
N ARG A 164 -22.49 -7.72 17.76
CA ARG A 164 -23.60 -7.48 18.69
C ARG A 164 -24.71 -8.47 18.45
#